data_b1b71df7f7617660bf1d0040cef0bff9
#
_entry.id   b1b71df7f7617660bf1d0040cef0bff9
#
_cell.length_a   1.000
_cell.length_b   1.000
_cell.length_c   1.000
_cell.angle_alpha   90.00
_cell.angle_beta   90.00
_cell.angle_gamma   90.00
#
_symmetry.space_group_name_H-M   'P 1'
#
loop_
_entity.id
_entity.type
_entity.pdbx_description
1 polymer ?
#
loop_
_entity_poly.entity_id
_entity_poly.type
_entity_poly.pdbx_seq_one_letter_code
_entity_poly.pdbx_strand_id
1 'polypeptide(L)'
;MKLPKLKLSFWQIINMNFGFFGLQYSFGLQQANMSPIYSYLGAEESKLPYLWLAGPITGLVIQPIIGAMSDKTVTRWGRRTPYFLIGAIFCSICLFAMPYSSSVWMAASILWILDAANNVTQEPYRAFVSDKLEESQHPLGFLTQSAFTGLGQTLSYLTPTLLIFFGVSKVAASTNHIPLTTLIAFIIGSVVSISSILWTLKTTKEIPLSSEEIEDIKASPKGVQAVFTEIWEAIKDMPLVMKQMAPMMLFSWYAMFIYWIYIAKCLSRSVFSGTPDSFREADLLSGQIGAFYNFIAFISAFGLAWLAKKYGARYIHAICLSVAGLGLFILPAIKDSSLVFLPMIGMGLSWASMMGNPYVILAGCIPKERTGVYMGVFNMFIVIPMLLQNVTMPLYYESWLGGDPINAIKLAGALLILSAASVFFITNKTRNDLEQNEPVQVQGVAPSQC
;
A
#
# COMPACT_ATOMS: atom_id res chain seq x y z
N MET A 1 33.83 -1.46 -6.50
CA MET A 1 33.27 -2.40 -7.51
C MET A 1 31.96 -2.97 -6.95
N LYS A 2 30.79 -2.60 -7.51
CA LYS A 2 29.49 -3.08 -7.01
C LYS A 2 29.37 -4.59 -7.25
N LEU A 3 28.97 -5.35 -6.24
CA LEU A 3 28.73 -6.78 -6.38
C LEU A 3 27.57 -7.01 -7.36
N PRO A 4 27.72 -7.94 -8.33
CA PRO A 4 26.63 -8.24 -9.25
C PRO A 4 25.42 -8.77 -8.49
N LYS A 5 24.23 -8.25 -8.80
CA LYS A 5 22.98 -8.81 -8.25
C LYS A 5 22.78 -10.19 -8.86
N LEU A 6 22.70 -11.21 -8.00
CA LEU A 6 22.42 -12.58 -8.42
C LEU A 6 20.90 -12.74 -8.64
N LYS A 7 20.55 -13.46 -9.69
CA LYS A 7 19.14 -13.88 -9.90
C LYS A 7 18.71 -14.78 -8.78
N LEU A 8 17.62 -14.40 -8.12
CA LEU A 8 16.99 -15.21 -7.08
C LEU A 8 16.01 -16.20 -7.72
N SER A 9 15.91 -17.40 -7.12
CA SER A 9 14.87 -18.36 -7.49
C SER A 9 13.49 -17.86 -7.05
N PHE A 10 12.42 -18.43 -7.61
CA PHE A 10 11.05 -18.11 -7.24
C PHE A 10 10.82 -18.21 -5.72
N TRP A 11 11.26 -19.30 -5.10
CA TRP A 11 11.10 -19.52 -3.66
C TRP A 11 11.91 -18.55 -2.80
N GLN A 12 13.06 -18.11 -3.28
CA GLN A 12 13.84 -17.07 -2.59
C GLN A 12 13.11 -15.72 -2.64
N ILE A 13 12.44 -15.39 -3.76
CA ILE A 13 11.62 -14.17 -3.87
C ILE A 13 10.39 -14.25 -2.97
N ILE A 14 9.75 -15.42 -2.87
CA ILE A 14 8.65 -15.66 -1.92
C ILE A 14 9.13 -15.42 -0.48
N ASN A 15 10.23 -16.09 -0.05
CA ASN A 15 10.77 -15.92 1.29
C ASN A 15 11.18 -14.48 1.60
N MET A 16 11.79 -13.80 0.62
CA MET A 16 12.16 -12.39 0.74
C MET A 16 10.96 -11.49 1.03
N ASN A 17 9.80 -11.79 0.43
CA ASN A 17 8.59 -10.98 0.56
C ASN A 17 7.62 -11.47 1.65
N PHE A 18 7.93 -12.57 2.35
CA PHE A 18 7.00 -13.16 3.32
C PHE A 18 6.67 -12.23 4.50
N GLY A 19 7.61 -11.40 4.93
CA GLY A 19 7.35 -10.39 5.97
C GLY A 19 6.29 -9.35 5.54
N PHE A 20 6.11 -9.12 4.23
CA PHE A 20 5.07 -8.24 3.73
C PHE A 20 3.66 -8.80 3.98
N PHE A 21 3.51 -10.13 4.03
CA PHE A 21 2.28 -10.77 4.44
C PHE A 21 1.85 -10.37 5.85
N GLY A 22 2.75 -10.42 6.84
CA GLY A 22 2.42 -10.02 8.22
C GLY A 22 2.12 -8.54 8.36
N LEU A 23 2.83 -7.69 7.61
CA LEU A 23 2.55 -6.27 7.52
C LEU A 23 1.12 -6.01 7.00
N GLN A 24 0.73 -6.68 5.92
CA GLN A 24 -0.60 -6.51 5.30
C GLN A 24 -1.72 -7.18 6.11
N TYR A 25 -1.40 -8.23 6.86
CA TYR A 25 -2.33 -8.80 7.84
C TYR A 25 -2.64 -7.78 8.95
N SER A 26 -1.62 -7.04 9.44
CA SER A 26 -1.81 -5.95 10.40
C SER A 26 -2.72 -4.86 9.84
N PHE A 27 -2.48 -4.39 8.61
CA PHE A 27 -3.34 -3.40 7.96
C PHE A 27 -4.79 -3.89 7.80
N GLY A 28 -4.99 -5.14 7.41
CA GLY A 28 -6.33 -5.71 7.26
C GLY A 28 -7.08 -5.84 8.58
N LEU A 29 -6.40 -6.25 9.67
CA LEU A 29 -7.00 -6.28 11.02
C LEU A 29 -7.45 -4.89 11.47
N GLN A 30 -6.61 -3.91 11.28
CA GLN A 30 -6.88 -2.51 11.60
C GLN A 30 -8.10 -2.01 10.82
N GLN A 31 -8.12 -2.20 9.50
CA GLN A 31 -9.23 -1.77 8.65
C GLN A 31 -10.57 -2.45 9.03
N ALA A 32 -10.54 -3.73 9.35
CA ALA A 32 -11.77 -4.49 9.68
C ALA A 32 -12.31 -4.20 11.08
N ASN A 33 -11.45 -3.87 12.06
CA ASN A 33 -11.85 -3.93 13.46
C ASN A 33 -11.78 -2.59 14.21
N MET A 34 -11.09 -1.56 13.69
CA MET A 34 -10.90 -0.32 14.46
C MET A 34 -12.21 0.45 14.67
N SER A 35 -13.06 0.59 13.64
CA SER A 35 -14.36 1.23 13.80
C SER A 35 -15.26 0.49 14.82
N PRO A 36 -15.39 -0.85 14.77
CA PRO A 36 -16.05 -1.60 15.84
C PRO A 36 -15.44 -1.37 17.22
N ILE A 37 -14.11 -1.39 17.37
CA ILE A 37 -13.44 -1.17 18.66
C ILE A 37 -13.79 0.22 19.21
N TYR A 38 -13.71 1.27 18.38
CA TYR A 38 -14.09 2.61 18.78
C TYR A 38 -15.56 2.69 19.24
N SER A 39 -16.47 2.01 18.54
CA SER A 39 -17.89 1.94 18.91
C SER A 39 -18.10 1.21 20.23
N TYR A 40 -17.41 0.09 20.49
CA TYR A 40 -17.43 -0.61 21.77
C TYR A 40 -16.93 0.25 22.94
N LEU A 41 -15.97 1.12 22.69
CA LEU A 41 -15.43 2.07 23.67
C LEU A 41 -16.27 3.35 23.81
N GLY A 42 -17.43 3.44 23.13
CA GLY A 42 -18.36 4.56 23.24
C GLY A 42 -17.99 5.80 22.39
N ALA A 43 -17.25 5.63 21.30
CA ALA A 43 -16.99 6.72 20.39
C ALA A 43 -18.27 7.17 19.67
N GLU A 44 -18.50 8.47 19.59
CA GLU A 44 -19.55 9.07 18.77
C GLU A 44 -19.25 8.85 17.29
N GLU A 45 -20.24 8.43 16.50
CA GLU A 45 -20.09 8.16 15.06
C GLU A 45 -19.56 9.38 14.29
N SER A 46 -19.97 10.59 14.70
CA SER A 46 -19.52 11.86 14.12
C SER A 46 -18.01 12.10 14.26
N LYS A 47 -17.35 11.47 15.25
CA LYS A 47 -15.92 11.61 15.53
C LYS A 47 -15.06 10.53 14.86
N LEU A 48 -15.65 9.45 14.36
CA LEU A 48 -14.92 8.35 13.73
C LEU A 48 -13.99 8.81 12.58
N PRO A 49 -14.38 9.73 11.66
CA PRO A 49 -13.48 10.19 10.61
C PRO A 49 -12.19 10.82 11.13
N TYR A 50 -12.23 11.54 12.26
CA TYR A 50 -11.03 12.13 12.88
C TYR A 50 -10.09 11.07 13.48
N LEU A 51 -10.66 9.98 13.99
CA LEU A 51 -9.88 8.88 14.55
C LEU A 51 -9.12 8.09 13.45
N TRP A 52 -9.61 8.14 12.20
CA TRP A 52 -8.98 7.51 11.04
C TRP A 52 -7.91 8.36 10.34
N LEU A 53 -7.63 9.59 10.80
CA LEU A 53 -6.58 10.44 10.24
C LEU A 53 -5.16 9.90 10.48
N ALA A 54 -5.00 8.96 11.40
CA ALA A 54 -3.70 8.37 11.72
C ALA A 54 -2.98 7.82 10.48
N GLY A 55 -3.65 6.96 9.69
CA GLY A 55 -3.08 6.33 8.50
C GLY A 55 -2.56 7.33 7.46
N PRO A 56 -3.42 8.22 6.92
CA PRO A 56 -2.99 9.22 5.95
C PRO A 56 -1.88 10.14 6.45
N ILE A 57 -1.97 10.65 7.68
CA ILE A 57 -0.97 11.59 8.21
C ILE A 57 0.37 10.89 8.44
N THR A 58 0.38 9.71 9.06
CA THR A 58 1.62 8.97 9.28
C THR A 58 2.24 8.51 7.96
N GLY A 59 1.43 8.09 6.99
CA GLY A 59 1.89 7.74 5.66
C GLY A 59 2.54 8.91 4.93
N LEU A 60 1.92 10.09 4.99
CA LEU A 60 2.43 11.30 4.33
C LEU A 60 3.78 11.77 4.93
N VAL A 61 3.93 11.66 6.24
CA VAL A 61 5.08 12.22 6.96
C VAL A 61 6.17 11.17 7.17
N ILE A 62 5.82 9.99 7.69
CA ILE A 62 6.80 9.00 8.14
C ILE A 62 7.48 8.30 6.97
N GLN A 63 6.73 7.95 5.92
CA GLN A 63 7.32 7.16 4.83
C GLN A 63 8.47 7.90 4.11
N PRO A 64 8.37 9.18 3.69
CA PRO A 64 9.50 9.88 3.09
C PRO A 64 10.69 10.03 4.05
N ILE A 65 10.42 10.30 5.34
CA ILE A 65 11.47 10.44 6.36
C ILE A 65 12.22 9.12 6.53
N ILE A 66 11.51 8.02 6.75
CA ILE A 66 12.11 6.69 6.92
C ILE A 66 12.79 6.22 5.64
N GLY A 67 12.22 6.52 4.48
CA GLY A 67 12.85 6.27 3.19
C GLY A 67 14.24 6.90 3.11
N ALA A 68 14.32 8.21 3.33
CA ALA A 68 15.59 8.95 3.30
C ALA A 68 16.57 8.50 4.39
N MET A 69 16.09 8.25 5.61
CA MET A 69 16.93 7.74 6.69
C MET A 69 17.49 6.35 6.37
N SER A 70 16.68 5.46 5.81
CA SER A 70 17.11 4.09 5.50
C SER A 70 18.13 4.04 4.37
N ASP A 71 18.13 5.01 3.44
CA ASP A 71 19.15 5.14 2.40
C ASP A 71 20.53 5.46 2.98
N LYS A 72 20.59 6.22 4.08
CA LYS A 72 21.81 6.68 4.75
C LYS A 72 22.22 5.81 5.96
N THR A 73 21.53 4.73 6.21
CA THR A 73 21.82 3.85 7.35
C THR A 73 22.91 2.84 6.99
N VAL A 74 23.92 2.74 7.86
CA VAL A 74 24.99 1.76 7.75
C VAL A 74 25.05 0.95 9.05
N THR A 75 24.61 -0.31 9.00
CA THR A 75 24.68 -1.22 10.15
C THR A 75 25.21 -2.58 9.72
N ARG A 76 25.63 -3.39 10.73
CA ARG A 76 26.06 -4.79 10.51
C ARG A 76 24.96 -5.69 9.95
N TRP A 77 23.69 -5.28 10.06
CA TRP A 77 22.53 -6.05 9.59
C TRP A 77 22.06 -5.59 8.19
N GLY A 78 22.65 -4.52 7.65
CA GLY A 78 22.22 -3.85 6.43
C GLY A 78 21.65 -2.47 6.70
N ARG A 79 21.11 -1.83 5.67
CA ARG A 79 20.51 -0.49 5.76
C ARG A 79 18.99 -0.52 5.98
N ARG A 80 18.29 -1.55 5.50
CA ARG A 80 16.82 -1.67 5.58
C ARG A 80 16.36 -2.51 6.76
N THR A 81 17.09 -3.57 7.08
CA THR A 81 16.79 -4.54 8.14
C THR A 81 16.46 -3.94 9.50
N PRO A 82 17.17 -2.91 10.01
CA PRO A 82 16.82 -2.32 11.31
C PRO A 82 15.40 -1.74 11.34
N TYR A 83 14.95 -1.14 10.24
CA TYR A 83 13.61 -0.55 10.13
C TYR A 83 12.53 -1.63 10.10
N PHE A 84 12.74 -2.73 9.37
CA PHE A 84 11.80 -3.87 9.40
C PHE A 84 11.60 -4.38 10.81
N LEU A 85 12.70 -4.59 11.54
CA LEU A 85 12.66 -5.17 12.86
C LEU A 85 12.01 -4.22 13.87
N ILE A 86 12.42 -2.97 13.90
CA ILE A 86 11.87 -1.95 14.80
C ILE A 86 10.37 -1.78 14.52
N GLY A 87 9.98 -1.58 13.26
CA GLY A 87 8.58 -1.43 12.88
C GLY A 87 7.75 -2.65 13.25
N ALA A 88 8.24 -3.88 12.98
CA ALA A 88 7.53 -5.10 13.34
C ALA A 88 7.37 -5.30 14.86
N ILE A 89 8.37 -4.94 15.66
CA ILE A 89 8.29 -5.00 17.13
C ILE A 89 7.18 -4.06 17.63
N PHE A 90 7.22 -2.77 17.24
CA PHE A 90 6.19 -1.81 17.64
C PHE A 90 4.80 -2.18 17.12
N CYS A 91 4.70 -2.64 15.86
CA CYS A 91 3.47 -3.14 15.29
C CYS A 91 2.88 -4.28 16.13
N SER A 92 3.70 -5.29 16.47
CA SER A 92 3.26 -6.43 17.26
C SER A 92 2.83 -6.04 18.67
N ILE A 93 3.55 -5.13 19.32
CA ILE A 93 3.17 -4.60 20.64
C ILE A 93 1.82 -3.85 20.56
N CYS A 94 1.65 -2.99 19.54
CA CYS A 94 0.39 -2.25 19.35
C CYS A 94 -0.79 -3.17 19.03
N LEU A 95 -0.60 -4.17 18.17
CA LEU A 95 -1.62 -5.17 17.90
C LEU A 95 -2.01 -5.95 19.16
N PHE A 96 -1.03 -6.37 19.96
CA PHE A 96 -1.32 -7.04 21.22
C PHE A 96 -2.06 -6.14 22.20
N ALA A 97 -1.68 -4.87 22.33
CA ALA A 97 -2.25 -3.93 23.28
C ALA A 97 -3.64 -3.41 22.86
N MET A 98 -3.96 -3.36 21.58
CA MET A 98 -5.17 -2.74 21.03
C MET A 98 -6.47 -3.27 21.66
N PRO A 99 -6.71 -4.58 21.78
CA PRO A 99 -7.95 -5.09 22.37
C PRO A 99 -8.10 -4.84 23.89
N TYR A 100 -7.03 -4.45 24.54
CA TYR A 100 -7.05 -4.11 25.98
C TYR A 100 -7.26 -2.61 26.22
N SER A 101 -7.57 -1.83 25.17
CA SER A 101 -7.85 -0.42 25.31
C SER A 101 -9.06 -0.19 26.22
N SER A 102 -8.93 0.71 27.20
CA SER A 102 -9.98 1.06 28.16
C SER A 102 -10.76 2.33 27.78
N SER A 103 -10.29 3.05 26.76
CA SER A 103 -10.91 4.28 26.28
C SER A 103 -10.64 4.51 24.79
N VAL A 104 -11.49 5.33 24.17
CA VAL A 104 -11.33 5.77 22.76
C VAL A 104 -9.97 6.42 22.55
N TRP A 105 -9.51 7.27 23.47
CA TRP A 105 -8.22 7.95 23.36
C TRP A 105 -7.02 6.99 23.43
N MET A 106 -7.12 5.96 24.27
CA MET A 106 -6.08 4.93 24.34
C MET A 106 -6.02 4.15 23.02
N ALA A 107 -7.15 3.71 22.48
CA ALA A 107 -7.22 3.01 21.21
C ALA A 107 -6.72 3.89 20.05
N ALA A 108 -7.09 5.17 20.02
CA ALA A 108 -6.61 6.12 19.03
C ALA A 108 -5.08 6.31 19.12
N SER A 109 -4.53 6.48 20.31
CA SER A 109 -3.08 6.62 20.51
C SER A 109 -2.32 5.38 20.05
N ILE A 110 -2.83 4.19 20.39
CA ILE A 110 -2.25 2.91 19.91
C ILE A 110 -2.34 2.83 18.38
N LEU A 111 -3.44 3.27 17.76
CA LEU A 111 -3.58 3.28 16.30
C LEU A 111 -2.54 4.19 15.64
N TRP A 112 -2.29 5.39 16.17
CA TRP A 112 -1.25 6.29 15.66
C TRP A 112 0.14 5.66 15.69
N ILE A 113 0.47 4.96 16.78
CA ILE A 113 1.77 4.25 16.90
C ILE A 113 1.79 3.04 15.95
N LEU A 114 0.70 2.31 15.82
CA LEU A 114 0.57 1.15 14.92
C LEU A 114 0.76 1.57 13.46
N ASP A 115 0.09 2.64 13.03
CA ASP A 115 0.23 3.17 11.67
C ASP A 115 1.65 3.67 11.42
N ALA A 116 2.24 4.37 12.38
CA ALA A 116 3.63 4.79 12.31
C ALA A 116 4.57 3.59 12.16
N ALA A 117 4.40 2.54 12.95
CA ALA A 117 5.21 1.32 12.91
C ALA A 117 5.06 0.56 11.58
N ASN A 118 3.84 0.46 11.06
CA ASN A 118 3.58 -0.11 9.75
C ASN A 118 4.31 0.67 8.65
N ASN A 119 4.26 2.00 8.67
CA ASN A 119 4.93 2.87 7.70
C ASN A 119 6.47 2.80 7.82
N VAL A 120 7.01 2.68 9.03
CA VAL A 120 8.47 2.44 9.26
C VAL A 120 8.94 1.14 8.62
N THR A 121 8.09 0.11 8.58
CA THR A 121 8.40 -1.17 7.94
C THR A 121 8.22 -1.12 6.42
N GLN A 122 7.13 -0.51 5.95
CA GLN A 122 6.64 -0.65 4.58
C GLN A 122 7.60 -0.09 3.53
N GLU A 123 8.08 1.15 3.70
CA GLU A 123 8.90 1.81 2.68
C GLU A 123 10.30 1.21 2.54
N PRO A 124 11.06 0.97 3.62
CA PRO A 124 12.31 0.24 3.49
C PRO A 124 12.14 -1.16 2.90
N TYR A 125 10.98 -1.81 3.12
CA TYR A 125 10.71 -3.12 2.55
C TYR A 125 10.50 -3.06 1.03
N ARG A 126 9.82 -2.03 0.52
CA ARG A 126 9.69 -1.80 -0.93
C ARG A 126 11.03 -1.48 -1.56
N ALA A 127 11.82 -0.61 -0.92
CA ALA A 127 13.18 -0.30 -1.35
C ALA A 127 14.07 -1.57 -1.35
N PHE A 128 13.93 -2.45 -0.37
CA PHE A 128 14.67 -3.71 -0.27
C PHE A 128 14.45 -4.62 -1.49
N VAL A 129 13.22 -4.69 -2.02
CA VAL A 129 12.95 -5.45 -3.25
C VAL A 129 13.76 -4.91 -4.43
N SER A 130 13.76 -3.60 -4.61
CA SER A 130 14.54 -2.94 -5.66
C SER A 130 16.05 -3.08 -5.46
N ASP A 131 16.51 -2.99 -4.20
CA ASP A 131 17.92 -3.12 -3.86
C ASP A 131 18.45 -4.53 -4.10
N LYS A 132 17.65 -5.55 -3.83
CA LYS A 132 18.06 -6.96 -3.86
C LYS A 132 17.94 -7.62 -5.23
N LEU A 133 16.89 -7.30 -5.99
CA LEU A 133 16.58 -7.95 -7.26
C LEU A 133 17.24 -7.27 -8.45
N GLU A 134 17.57 -8.08 -9.47
CA GLU A 134 17.85 -7.54 -10.80
C GLU A 134 16.59 -6.90 -11.40
N GLU A 135 16.75 -5.94 -12.30
CA GLU A 135 15.64 -5.25 -12.97
C GLU A 135 14.68 -6.23 -13.67
N SER A 136 15.22 -7.30 -14.26
CA SER A 136 14.44 -8.36 -14.91
C SER A 136 13.50 -9.12 -13.94
N GLN A 137 13.76 -9.06 -12.64
CA GLN A 137 12.99 -9.72 -11.58
C GLN A 137 12.08 -8.76 -10.80
N HIS A 138 12.16 -7.44 -11.03
CA HIS A 138 11.30 -6.45 -10.35
C HIS A 138 9.80 -6.76 -10.50
N PRO A 139 9.28 -7.15 -11.69
CA PRO A 139 7.86 -7.50 -11.80
C PRO A 139 7.46 -8.64 -10.86
N LEU A 140 8.27 -9.69 -10.77
CA LEU A 140 8.00 -10.80 -9.86
C LEU A 140 8.11 -10.36 -8.39
N GLY A 141 9.12 -9.56 -8.05
CA GLY A 141 9.33 -9.06 -6.69
C GLY A 141 8.17 -8.23 -6.17
N PHE A 142 7.79 -7.17 -6.88
CA PHE A 142 6.72 -6.26 -6.45
C PHE A 142 5.32 -6.89 -6.53
N LEU A 143 5.07 -7.73 -7.54
CA LEU A 143 3.78 -8.42 -7.64
C LEU A 143 3.67 -9.59 -6.65
N THR A 144 4.78 -10.14 -6.15
CA THR A 144 4.77 -11.00 -4.96
C THR A 144 4.35 -10.23 -3.70
N GLN A 145 4.81 -8.98 -3.51
CA GLN A 145 4.29 -8.13 -2.43
C GLN A 145 2.79 -7.89 -2.59
N SER A 146 2.33 -7.64 -3.81
CA SER A 146 0.89 -7.52 -4.10
C SER A 146 0.11 -8.78 -3.76
N ALA A 147 0.64 -9.96 -4.08
CA ALA A 147 0.04 -11.24 -3.68
C ALA A 147 -0.09 -11.35 -2.15
N PHE A 148 0.96 -11.02 -1.42
CA PHE A 148 0.91 -11.03 0.03
C PHE A 148 -0.01 -9.94 0.62
N THR A 149 -0.20 -8.81 -0.08
CA THR A 149 -1.24 -7.83 0.27
C THR A 149 -2.62 -8.48 0.21
N GLY A 150 -2.95 -9.10 -0.92
CA GLY A 150 -4.25 -9.77 -1.09
C GLY A 150 -4.46 -10.89 -0.07
N LEU A 151 -3.46 -11.75 0.13
CA LEU A 151 -3.56 -12.87 1.08
C LEU A 151 -3.66 -12.38 2.53
N GLY A 152 -2.81 -11.42 2.93
CA GLY A 152 -2.79 -10.89 4.30
C GLY A 152 -4.10 -10.22 4.67
N GLN A 153 -4.61 -9.36 3.80
CA GLN A 153 -5.89 -8.68 4.01
C GLN A 153 -7.05 -9.66 4.00
N THR A 154 -7.13 -10.59 3.02
CA THR A 154 -8.19 -11.61 3.01
C THR A 154 -8.25 -12.40 4.31
N LEU A 155 -7.12 -12.94 4.76
CA LEU A 155 -7.06 -13.75 5.97
C LEU A 155 -7.38 -12.93 7.22
N SER A 156 -6.92 -11.68 7.31
CA SER A 156 -7.23 -10.81 8.44
C SER A 156 -8.73 -10.49 8.55
N TYR A 157 -9.40 -10.21 7.44
CA TYR A 157 -10.85 -10.01 7.40
C TYR A 157 -11.63 -11.27 7.77
N LEU A 158 -11.15 -12.45 7.36
CA LEU A 158 -11.81 -13.72 7.65
C LEU A 158 -11.51 -14.25 9.06
N THR A 159 -10.46 -13.78 9.73
CA THR A 159 -10.02 -14.33 11.03
C THR A 159 -11.15 -14.36 12.07
N PRO A 160 -11.94 -13.30 12.33
CA PRO A 160 -13.03 -13.38 13.29
C PRO A 160 -14.08 -14.44 12.92
N THR A 161 -14.42 -14.57 11.64
CA THR A 161 -15.37 -15.57 11.13
C THR A 161 -14.84 -16.99 11.30
N LEU A 162 -13.57 -17.22 10.97
CA LEU A 162 -12.92 -18.52 11.17
C LEU A 162 -12.87 -18.91 12.64
N LEU A 163 -12.59 -17.96 13.54
CA LEU A 163 -12.59 -18.21 14.99
C LEU A 163 -13.98 -18.65 15.48
N ILE A 164 -15.05 -18.02 14.99
CA ILE A 164 -16.42 -18.42 15.30
C ILE A 164 -16.69 -19.83 14.76
N PHE A 165 -16.28 -20.14 13.55
CA PHE A 165 -16.43 -21.46 12.94
C PHE A 165 -15.72 -22.54 13.78
N PHE A 166 -14.57 -22.24 14.39
CA PHE A 166 -13.85 -23.12 15.30
C PHE A 166 -14.37 -23.08 16.73
N GLY A 167 -15.55 -22.48 16.99
CA GLY A 167 -16.23 -22.51 18.28
C GLY A 167 -15.86 -21.41 19.27
N VAL A 168 -15.10 -20.37 18.83
CA VAL A 168 -14.81 -19.23 19.69
C VAL A 168 -16.07 -18.40 19.90
N SER A 169 -16.38 -18.09 21.17
CA SER A 169 -17.57 -17.31 21.53
C SER A 169 -17.54 -15.88 20.94
N LYS A 170 -18.71 -15.42 20.50
CA LYS A 170 -18.94 -14.02 20.10
C LYS A 170 -19.15 -13.07 21.29
N VAL A 171 -19.25 -13.62 22.50
CA VAL A 171 -19.50 -12.83 23.70
C VAL A 171 -18.27 -12.02 24.08
N ALA A 172 -18.50 -10.82 24.63
CA ALA A 172 -17.41 -9.97 25.10
C ALA A 172 -16.56 -10.69 26.16
N ALA A 173 -15.24 -10.63 26.03
CA ALA A 173 -14.30 -11.32 26.92
C ALA A 173 -13.88 -10.46 28.12
N SER A 174 -14.18 -9.17 28.10
CA SER A 174 -13.62 -8.20 29.04
C SER A 174 -14.63 -7.12 29.42
N THR A 175 -14.29 -6.33 30.43
CA THR A 175 -15.05 -5.17 30.89
C THR A 175 -15.24 -4.08 29.82
N ASN A 176 -14.45 -4.10 28.75
CA ASN A 176 -14.49 -3.12 27.64
C ASN A 176 -15.43 -3.51 26.51
N HIS A 177 -16.22 -4.55 26.67
CA HIS A 177 -17.20 -5.03 25.67
C HIS A 177 -16.61 -5.49 24.33
N ILE A 178 -15.29 -5.56 24.17
CA ILE A 178 -14.63 -6.03 22.95
C ILE A 178 -14.80 -7.55 22.83
N PRO A 179 -15.30 -8.07 21.69
CA PRO A 179 -15.51 -9.51 21.50
C PRO A 179 -14.23 -10.33 21.62
N LEU A 180 -14.34 -11.54 22.17
CA LEU A 180 -13.22 -12.48 22.30
C LEU A 180 -12.58 -12.81 20.94
N THR A 181 -13.39 -12.89 19.89
CA THR A 181 -12.91 -13.10 18.52
C THR A 181 -12.00 -11.98 18.03
N THR A 182 -12.31 -10.74 18.34
CA THR A 182 -11.47 -9.57 18.03
C THR A 182 -10.17 -9.63 18.83
N LEU A 183 -10.23 -9.92 20.12
CA LEU A 183 -9.05 -10.06 20.96
C LEU A 183 -8.10 -11.14 20.42
N ILE A 184 -8.58 -12.35 20.13
CA ILE A 184 -7.76 -13.42 19.58
C ILE A 184 -7.23 -13.07 18.19
N ALA A 185 -8.03 -12.42 17.33
CA ALA A 185 -7.58 -12.00 16.00
C ALA A 185 -6.38 -11.04 16.08
N PHE A 186 -6.38 -10.10 17.02
CA PHE A 186 -5.27 -9.17 17.23
C PHE A 186 -4.04 -9.85 17.84
N ILE A 187 -4.21 -10.83 18.74
CA ILE A 187 -3.08 -11.65 19.23
C ILE A 187 -2.46 -12.45 18.09
N ILE A 188 -3.27 -13.08 17.24
CA ILE A 188 -2.79 -13.78 16.04
C ILE A 188 -2.02 -12.79 15.15
N GLY A 189 -2.58 -11.61 14.90
CA GLY A 189 -1.94 -10.55 14.11
C GLY A 189 -0.60 -10.11 14.66
N SER A 190 -0.50 -9.96 15.99
CA SER A 190 0.75 -9.64 16.68
C SER A 190 1.82 -10.70 16.41
N VAL A 191 1.48 -11.98 16.55
CA VAL A 191 2.40 -13.10 16.29
C VAL A 191 2.76 -13.20 14.82
N VAL A 192 1.79 -13.08 13.91
CA VAL A 192 2.00 -13.15 12.46
C VAL A 192 2.90 -12.01 11.98
N SER A 193 2.67 -10.78 12.47
CA SER A 193 3.47 -9.62 12.09
C SER A 193 4.96 -9.83 12.40
N ILE A 194 5.31 -10.14 13.64
CA ILE A 194 6.72 -10.30 14.01
C ILE A 194 7.34 -11.56 13.41
N SER A 195 6.64 -12.70 13.42
CA SER A 195 7.18 -13.97 12.93
C SER A 195 7.48 -13.95 11.43
N SER A 196 6.62 -13.32 10.62
CA SER A 196 6.84 -13.19 9.18
C SER A 196 8.07 -12.32 8.85
N ILE A 197 8.28 -11.23 9.57
CA ILE A 197 9.48 -10.39 9.43
C ILE A 197 10.72 -11.16 9.86
N LEU A 198 10.69 -11.83 11.01
CA LEU A 198 11.82 -12.65 11.47
C LEU A 198 12.17 -13.76 10.47
N TRP A 199 11.16 -14.36 9.84
CA TRP A 199 11.38 -15.35 8.77
C TRP A 199 12.13 -14.73 7.59
N THR A 200 11.68 -13.58 7.11
CA THR A 200 12.35 -12.87 6.02
C THR A 200 13.80 -12.53 6.37
N LEU A 201 14.05 -12.00 7.57
CA LEU A 201 15.41 -11.67 8.02
C LEU A 201 16.32 -12.88 8.14
N LYS A 202 15.77 -14.04 8.53
CA LYS A 202 16.52 -15.31 8.62
C LYS A 202 16.86 -15.87 7.24
N THR A 203 15.94 -15.77 6.28
CA THR A 203 16.06 -16.41 4.96
C THR A 203 16.71 -15.53 3.92
N THR A 204 16.67 -14.20 4.10
CA THR A 204 17.15 -13.25 3.09
C THR A 204 17.99 -12.16 3.73
N LYS A 205 19.29 -12.19 3.44
CA LYS A 205 20.23 -11.15 3.88
C LYS A 205 20.29 -10.01 2.85
N GLU A 206 20.51 -8.79 3.31
CA GLU A 206 20.80 -7.65 2.42
C GLU A 206 22.12 -7.86 1.67
N ILE A 207 22.27 -7.19 0.53
CA ILE A 207 23.55 -7.08 -0.17
C ILE A 207 24.42 -6.10 0.63
N PRO A 208 25.61 -6.49 1.08
CA PRO A 208 26.50 -5.57 1.78
C PRO A 208 26.83 -4.36 0.92
N LEU A 209 26.91 -3.20 1.54
CA LEU A 209 27.39 -1.98 0.91
C LEU A 209 28.90 -2.12 0.61
N SER A 210 29.34 -1.57 -0.52
CA SER A 210 30.75 -1.44 -0.85
C SER A 210 31.44 -0.42 0.07
N SER A 211 32.76 -0.48 0.19
CA SER A 211 33.52 0.50 0.98
C SER A 211 33.30 1.93 0.47
N GLU A 212 33.23 2.10 -0.85
CA GLU A 212 32.94 3.35 -1.52
C GLU A 212 31.56 3.92 -1.12
N GLU A 213 30.50 3.09 -1.20
CA GLU A 213 29.14 3.47 -0.75
C GLU A 213 29.08 3.83 0.74
N ILE A 214 29.86 3.14 1.58
CA ILE A 214 29.94 3.44 3.02
C ILE A 214 30.62 4.80 3.24
N GLU A 215 31.69 5.11 2.52
CA GLU A 215 32.39 6.41 2.61
C GLU A 215 31.49 7.55 2.16
N ASP A 216 30.79 7.39 1.04
CA ASP A 216 29.83 8.36 0.52
C ASP A 216 28.71 8.64 1.54
N ILE A 217 28.14 7.59 2.14
CA ILE A 217 27.11 7.73 3.17
C ILE A 217 27.68 8.45 4.43
N LYS A 218 28.92 8.12 4.82
CA LYS A 218 29.55 8.79 5.97
C LYS A 218 29.85 10.26 5.72
N ALA A 219 30.20 10.62 4.49
CA ALA A 219 30.46 12.00 4.06
C ALA A 219 29.16 12.82 3.88
N SER A 220 28.01 12.15 3.67
CA SER A 220 26.74 12.84 3.45
C SER A 220 26.26 13.61 4.69
N PRO A 221 25.55 14.75 4.51
CA PRO A 221 24.97 15.53 5.62
C PRO A 221 24.08 14.68 6.50
N LYS A 222 24.16 14.91 7.81
CA LYS A 222 23.42 14.16 8.85
C LYS A 222 22.46 15.07 9.61
N GLY A 223 21.49 14.46 10.28
CA GLY A 223 20.53 15.17 11.13
C GLY A 223 19.18 15.42 10.45
N VAL A 224 18.22 15.90 11.22
CA VAL A 224 16.83 16.08 10.79
C VAL A 224 16.72 17.03 9.60
N GLN A 225 17.45 18.15 9.64
CA GLN A 225 17.47 19.13 8.56
C GLN A 225 17.95 18.52 7.23
N ALA A 226 19.00 17.68 7.29
CA ALA A 226 19.51 17.00 6.11
C ALA A 226 18.48 16.03 5.48
N VAL A 227 17.69 15.36 6.32
CA VAL A 227 16.59 14.48 5.85
C VAL A 227 15.52 15.29 5.11
N PHE A 228 15.07 16.41 5.69
CA PHE A 228 14.09 17.27 5.03
C PHE A 228 14.62 17.89 3.73
N THR A 229 15.88 18.33 3.74
CA THR A 229 16.55 18.83 2.52
C THR A 229 16.56 17.75 1.43
N GLU A 230 16.90 16.51 1.78
CA GLU A 230 16.93 15.40 0.82
C GLU A 230 15.57 15.07 0.25
N ILE A 231 14.51 15.08 1.08
CA ILE A 231 13.13 14.88 0.60
C ILE A 231 12.76 16.01 -0.37
N TRP A 232 13.08 17.26 -0.02
CA TRP A 232 12.80 18.40 -0.88
C TRP A 232 13.55 18.34 -2.20
N GLU A 233 14.83 17.96 -2.18
CA GLU A 233 15.63 17.72 -3.38
C GLU A 233 15.05 16.57 -4.22
N ALA A 234 14.63 15.46 -3.59
CA ALA A 234 13.99 14.36 -4.29
C ALA A 234 12.69 14.78 -5.00
N ILE A 235 11.91 15.67 -4.38
CA ILE A 235 10.72 16.24 -5.02
C ILE A 235 11.09 17.14 -6.19
N LYS A 236 12.11 17.98 -6.03
CA LYS A 236 12.61 18.90 -7.07
C LYS A 236 13.19 18.16 -8.27
N ASP A 237 14.06 17.20 -7.97
CA ASP A 237 14.81 16.40 -8.95
C ASP A 237 14.05 15.15 -9.40
N MET A 238 12.74 15.10 -9.11
CA MET A 238 11.89 13.95 -9.41
C MET A 238 12.03 13.56 -10.89
N PRO A 239 12.32 12.27 -11.19
CA PRO A 239 12.45 11.79 -12.56
C PRO A 239 11.20 12.06 -13.39
N LEU A 240 11.38 12.37 -14.67
CA LEU A 240 10.26 12.68 -15.59
C LEU A 240 9.22 11.56 -15.59
N VAL A 241 9.65 10.30 -15.63
CA VAL A 241 8.76 9.14 -15.61
C VAL A 241 7.89 9.14 -14.33
N MET A 242 8.48 9.43 -13.18
CA MET A 242 7.75 9.52 -11.92
C MET A 242 6.73 10.68 -11.95
N LYS A 243 7.09 11.86 -12.50
CA LYS A 243 6.14 12.98 -12.71
C LYS A 243 4.99 12.57 -13.61
N GLN A 244 5.27 11.81 -14.67
CA GLN A 244 4.25 11.31 -15.61
C GLN A 244 3.31 10.27 -14.97
N MET A 245 3.73 9.61 -13.89
CA MET A 245 2.88 8.69 -13.12
C MET A 245 1.85 9.43 -12.26
N ALA A 246 2.05 10.71 -11.95
CA ALA A 246 1.19 11.46 -11.03
C ALA A 246 -0.31 11.47 -11.44
N PRO A 247 -0.71 11.73 -12.70
CA PRO A 247 -2.12 11.67 -13.10
C PRO A 247 -2.72 10.27 -12.95
N MET A 248 -1.97 9.24 -13.34
CA MET A 248 -2.38 7.83 -13.18
C MET A 248 -2.67 7.51 -11.71
N MET A 249 -1.77 7.86 -10.81
CA MET A 249 -1.91 7.64 -9.36
C MET A 249 -3.03 8.49 -8.78
N LEU A 250 -3.15 9.77 -9.19
CA LEU A 250 -4.22 10.66 -8.75
C LEU A 250 -5.58 10.05 -9.04
N PHE A 251 -5.85 9.71 -10.29
CA PHE A 251 -7.16 9.19 -10.68
C PHE A 251 -7.47 7.82 -10.07
N SER A 252 -6.50 6.91 -10.03
CA SER A 252 -6.74 5.57 -9.48
C SER A 252 -6.99 5.59 -7.97
N TRP A 253 -6.20 6.32 -7.20
CA TRP A 253 -6.37 6.38 -5.74
C TRP A 253 -7.58 7.21 -5.32
N TYR A 254 -7.87 8.30 -6.03
CA TYR A 254 -9.10 9.05 -5.82
C TYR A 254 -10.34 8.17 -6.08
N ALA A 255 -10.32 7.37 -7.17
CA ALA A 255 -11.38 6.43 -7.49
C ALA A 255 -11.57 5.35 -6.42
N MET A 256 -10.47 4.77 -5.94
CA MET A 256 -10.52 3.73 -4.90
C MET A 256 -11.14 4.26 -3.60
N PHE A 257 -10.84 5.52 -3.23
CA PHE A 257 -11.43 6.12 -2.05
C PHE A 257 -12.94 6.37 -2.21
N ILE A 258 -13.40 6.84 -3.39
CA ILE A 258 -14.82 6.91 -3.69
C ILE A 258 -15.45 5.52 -3.55
N TYR A 259 -14.83 4.50 -4.14
CA TYR A 259 -15.34 3.13 -4.07
C TYR A 259 -15.51 2.67 -2.62
N TRP A 260 -14.49 2.75 -1.79
CA TRP A 260 -14.58 2.28 -0.41
C TRP A 260 -15.62 3.00 0.43
N ILE A 261 -15.81 4.31 0.22
CA ILE A 261 -16.77 5.11 0.99
C ILE A 261 -18.22 4.85 0.54
N TYR A 262 -18.44 4.67 -0.77
CA TYR A 262 -19.80 4.68 -1.33
C TYR A 262 -20.33 3.31 -1.73
N ILE A 263 -19.51 2.24 -1.71
CA ILE A 263 -19.93 0.92 -2.23
C ILE A 263 -21.09 0.33 -1.45
N ALA A 264 -21.08 0.34 -0.12
CA ALA A 264 -22.18 -0.20 0.69
C ALA A 264 -23.50 0.57 0.42
N LYS A 265 -23.44 1.91 0.33
CA LYS A 265 -24.59 2.76 -0.01
C LYS A 265 -25.10 2.50 -1.43
N CYS A 266 -24.19 2.29 -2.38
CA CYS A 266 -24.54 1.93 -3.75
C CYS A 266 -25.27 0.58 -3.79
N LEU A 267 -24.72 -0.44 -3.15
CA LEU A 267 -25.34 -1.76 -3.07
C LEU A 267 -26.72 -1.72 -2.38
N SER A 268 -26.86 -0.94 -1.32
CA SER A 268 -28.16 -0.73 -0.66
C SER A 268 -29.22 -0.21 -1.64
N ARG A 269 -28.86 0.74 -2.52
CA ARG A 269 -29.82 1.28 -3.51
C ARG A 269 -29.95 0.43 -4.76
N SER A 270 -28.92 -0.27 -5.19
CA SER A 270 -28.94 -1.02 -6.47
C SER A 270 -29.42 -2.45 -6.33
N VAL A 271 -29.00 -3.15 -5.29
CA VAL A 271 -29.30 -4.58 -5.07
C VAL A 271 -30.45 -4.77 -4.12
N PHE A 272 -30.52 -3.91 -3.09
CA PHE A 272 -31.53 -3.97 -2.03
C PHE A 272 -32.54 -2.81 -2.15
N SER A 273 -33.51 -2.77 -1.23
CA SER A 273 -34.62 -1.79 -1.32
C SER A 273 -34.28 -0.35 -0.94
N GLY A 274 -33.05 -0.07 -0.54
CA GLY A 274 -32.61 1.29 -0.11
C GLY A 274 -33.13 1.72 1.27
N THR A 275 -33.76 0.81 2.04
CA THR A 275 -34.23 1.07 3.41
C THR A 275 -33.09 0.99 4.44
N PRO A 276 -33.25 1.53 5.64
CA PRO A 276 -32.24 1.40 6.71
C PRO A 276 -31.88 -0.06 7.04
N ASP A 277 -32.86 -0.96 7.04
CA ASP A 277 -32.63 -2.39 7.30
C ASP A 277 -31.80 -3.04 6.17
N SER A 278 -32.07 -2.65 4.92
CA SER A 278 -31.33 -3.14 3.76
C SER A 278 -29.88 -2.64 3.71
N PHE A 279 -29.57 -1.53 4.37
CA PHE A 279 -28.19 -1.03 4.44
C PHE A 279 -27.27 -2.02 5.19
N ARG A 280 -27.75 -2.69 6.23
CA ARG A 280 -26.99 -3.71 6.95
C ARG A 280 -26.63 -4.89 6.05
N GLU A 281 -27.56 -5.35 5.21
CA GLU A 281 -27.30 -6.42 4.26
C GLU A 281 -26.30 -5.99 3.19
N ALA A 282 -26.42 -4.76 2.70
CA ALA A 282 -25.49 -4.16 1.75
C ALA A 282 -24.08 -3.99 2.32
N ASP A 283 -23.96 -3.62 3.60
CA ASP A 283 -22.69 -3.49 4.29
C ASP A 283 -22.01 -4.86 4.43
N LEU A 284 -22.75 -5.90 4.81
CA LEU A 284 -22.24 -7.28 4.84
C LEU A 284 -21.79 -7.74 3.46
N LEU A 285 -22.56 -7.47 2.41
CA LEU A 285 -22.19 -7.79 1.02
C LEU A 285 -20.94 -7.03 0.60
N SER A 286 -20.82 -5.76 0.99
CA SER A 286 -19.61 -4.95 0.69
C SER A 286 -18.35 -5.56 1.31
N GLY A 287 -18.43 -6.08 2.53
CA GLY A 287 -17.36 -6.84 3.16
C GLY A 287 -17.01 -8.12 2.42
N GLN A 288 -18.02 -8.88 1.96
CA GLN A 288 -17.80 -10.11 1.18
C GLN A 288 -17.11 -9.85 -0.16
N ILE A 289 -17.56 -8.86 -0.92
CA ILE A 289 -16.91 -8.49 -2.18
C ILE A 289 -15.52 -7.89 -1.94
N GLY A 290 -15.32 -7.22 -0.80
CA GLY A 290 -14.01 -6.77 -0.35
C GLY A 290 -13.03 -7.92 -0.15
N ALA A 291 -13.43 -8.96 0.60
CA ALA A 291 -12.63 -10.19 0.75
C ALA A 291 -12.39 -10.89 -0.59
N PHE A 292 -13.42 -10.95 -1.45
CA PHE A 292 -13.33 -11.61 -2.74
C PHE A 292 -12.34 -10.94 -3.68
N TYR A 293 -12.40 -9.61 -3.88
CA TYR A 293 -11.43 -8.96 -4.77
C TYR A 293 -9.99 -9.05 -4.24
N ASN A 294 -9.78 -9.02 -2.92
CA ASN A 294 -8.47 -9.26 -2.33
C ASN A 294 -7.97 -10.68 -2.58
N PHE A 295 -8.85 -11.69 -2.54
CA PHE A 295 -8.51 -13.05 -2.90
C PHE A 295 -8.15 -13.17 -4.40
N ILE A 296 -8.91 -12.52 -5.29
CA ILE A 296 -8.56 -12.44 -6.72
C ILE A 296 -7.21 -11.76 -6.91
N ALA A 297 -6.93 -10.69 -6.16
CA ALA A 297 -5.63 -10.03 -6.21
C ALA A 297 -4.48 -10.97 -5.85
N PHE A 298 -4.64 -11.78 -4.80
CA PHE A 298 -3.66 -12.78 -4.40
C PHE A 298 -3.36 -13.78 -5.52
N ILE A 299 -4.38 -14.42 -6.07
CA ILE A 299 -4.18 -15.49 -7.07
C ILE A 299 -3.69 -14.95 -8.41
N SER A 300 -4.12 -13.74 -8.81
CA SER A 300 -3.77 -13.13 -10.10
C SER A 300 -2.39 -12.49 -10.13
N ALA A 301 -1.83 -12.10 -8.98
CA ALA A 301 -0.58 -11.33 -8.91
C ALA A 301 0.59 -12.03 -9.64
N PHE A 302 0.72 -13.35 -9.53
CA PHE A 302 1.79 -14.11 -10.19
C PHE A 302 1.62 -14.16 -11.72
N GLY A 303 0.36 -14.31 -12.19
CA GLY A 303 0.03 -14.19 -13.61
C GLY A 303 0.32 -12.79 -14.16
N LEU A 304 -0.05 -11.75 -13.39
CA LEU A 304 0.24 -10.37 -13.75
C LEU A 304 1.75 -10.10 -13.78
N ALA A 305 2.54 -10.72 -12.89
CA ALA A 305 4.01 -10.60 -12.91
C ALA A 305 4.62 -11.14 -14.20
N TRP A 306 4.14 -12.30 -14.66
CA TRP A 306 4.56 -12.87 -15.92
C TRP A 306 4.16 -11.99 -17.11
N LEU A 307 2.92 -11.51 -17.14
CA LEU A 307 2.42 -10.59 -18.17
C LEU A 307 3.19 -9.26 -18.17
N ALA A 308 3.44 -8.68 -16.99
CA ALA A 308 4.19 -7.42 -16.86
C ALA A 308 5.63 -7.55 -17.36
N LYS A 309 6.27 -8.70 -17.11
CA LYS A 309 7.60 -8.99 -17.65
C LYS A 309 7.60 -9.13 -19.18
N LYS A 310 6.56 -9.75 -19.75
CA LYS A 310 6.46 -10.03 -21.20
C LYS A 310 6.02 -8.82 -22.02
N TYR A 311 5.04 -8.07 -21.52
CA TYR A 311 4.37 -7.00 -22.27
C TYR A 311 4.65 -5.58 -21.69
N GLY A 312 5.31 -5.50 -20.54
CA GLY A 312 5.58 -4.26 -19.84
C GLY A 312 4.53 -3.92 -18.78
N ALA A 313 5.01 -3.52 -17.58
CA ALA A 313 4.18 -3.26 -16.41
C ALA A 313 3.10 -2.21 -16.66
N ARG A 314 3.40 -1.15 -17.43
CA ARG A 314 2.47 -0.06 -17.74
C ARG A 314 1.25 -0.53 -18.54
N TYR A 315 1.43 -1.37 -19.57
CA TYR A 315 0.30 -1.84 -20.38
C TYR A 315 -0.62 -2.78 -19.60
N ILE A 316 -0.02 -3.67 -18.80
CA ILE A 316 -0.79 -4.55 -17.93
C ILE A 316 -1.56 -3.75 -16.88
N HIS A 317 -0.94 -2.70 -16.34
CA HIS A 317 -1.60 -1.80 -15.40
C HIS A 317 -2.81 -1.10 -16.03
N ALA A 318 -2.64 -0.55 -17.25
CA ALA A 318 -3.74 0.09 -17.99
C ALA A 318 -4.91 -0.86 -18.24
N ILE A 319 -4.63 -2.10 -18.65
CA ILE A 319 -5.67 -3.11 -18.88
C ILE A 319 -6.42 -3.43 -17.58
N CYS A 320 -5.71 -3.66 -16.48
CA CYS A 320 -6.33 -3.96 -15.19
C CYS A 320 -7.23 -2.81 -14.70
N LEU A 321 -6.75 -1.57 -14.79
CA LEU A 321 -7.54 -0.38 -14.45
C LEU A 321 -8.79 -0.22 -15.33
N SER A 322 -8.66 -0.47 -16.64
CA SER A 322 -9.78 -0.40 -17.58
C SER A 322 -10.87 -1.43 -17.26
N VAL A 323 -10.47 -2.68 -16.97
CA VAL A 323 -11.42 -3.76 -16.62
C VAL A 323 -12.15 -3.41 -15.31
N ALA A 324 -11.44 -2.91 -14.31
CA ALA A 324 -12.06 -2.47 -13.05
C ALA A 324 -13.01 -1.27 -13.27
N GLY A 325 -12.58 -0.27 -14.06
CA GLY A 325 -13.41 0.89 -14.38
C GLY A 325 -14.70 0.51 -15.06
N LEU A 326 -14.66 -0.36 -16.07
CA LEU A 326 -15.85 -0.91 -16.73
C LEU A 326 -16.72 -1.69 -15.74
N GLY A 327 -16.09 -2.50 -14.86
CA GLY A 327 -16.80 -3.25 -13.82
C GLY A 327 -17.59 -2.33 -12.88
N LEU A 328 -17.03 -1.19 -12.47
CA LEU A 328 -17.73 -0.22 -11.62
C LEU A 328 -18.87 0.52 -12.34
N PHE A 329 -18.80 0.65 -13.67
CA PHE A 329 -19.95 1.15 -14.44
C PHE A 329 -21.11 0.16 -14.49
N ILE A 330 -20.80 -1.12 -14.62
CA ILE A 330 -21.80 -2.20 -14.73
C ILE A 330 -22.41 -2.52 -13.36
N LEU A 331 -21.63 -2.44 -12.30
CA LEU A 331 -22.01 -2.86 -10.94
C LEU A 331 -23.35 -2.31 -10.47
N PRO A 332 -23.69 -1.00 -10.62
CA PRO A 332 -24.98 -0.47 -10.16
C PRO A 332 -26.19 -0.98 -10.95
N ALA A 333 -26.00 -1.55 -12.14
CA ALA A 333 -27.08 -2.13 -12.94
C ALA A 333 -27.44 -3.57 -12.49
N ILE A 334 -26.58 -4.21 -11.70
CA ILE A 334 -26.77 -5.56 -11.18
C ILE A 334 -27.76 -5.52 -10.03
N LYS A 335 -28.80 -6.38 -10.11
CA LYS A 335 -29.85 -6.51 -9.07
C LYS A 335 -29.68 -7.77 -8.24
N ASP A 336 -28.99 -8.76 -8.75
CA ASP A 336 -28.73 -10.01 -8.06
C ASP A 336 -27.42 -9.91 -7.26
N SER A 337 -27.50 -10.14 -5.94
CA SER A 337 -26.35 -10.08 -5.04
C SER A 337 -25.24 -11.07 -5.41
N SER A 338 -25.58 -12.21 -6.02
CA SER A 338 -24.60 -13.20 -6.47
C SER A 338 -23.80 -12.73 -7.69
N LEU A 339 -24.40 -11.95 -8.57
CA LEU A 339 -23.76 -11.44 -9.78
C LEU A 339 -22.83 -10.24 -9.50
N VAL A 340 -22.94 -9.60 -8.34
CA VAL A 340 -22.07 -8.47 -7.94
C VAL A 340 -20.60 -8.89 -7.86
N PHE A 341 -20.30 -10.16 -7.65
CA PHE A 341 -18.95 -10.68 -7.61
C PHE A 341 -18.23 -10.66 -8.97
N LEU A 342 -18.95 -10.64 -10.09
CA LEU A 342 -18.35 -10.63 -11.44
C LEU A 342 -17.50 -9.37 -11.68
N PRO A 343 -18.00 -8.14 -11.51
CA PRO A 343 -17.17 -6.93 -11.66
C PRO A 343 -16.03 -6.87 -10.65
N MET A 344 -16.13 -7.56 -9.49
CA MET A 344 -15.08 -7.63 -8.50
C MET A 344 -13.86 -8.45 -8.92
N ILE A 345 -13.98 -9.29 -9.94
CA ILE A 345 -12.80 -9.92 -10.58
C ILE A 345 -11.90 -8.83 -11.18
N GLY A 346 -12.48 -7.86 -11.91
CA GLY A 346 -11.76 -6.71 -12.44
C GLY A 346 -11.13 -5.85 -11.34
N MET A 347 -11.85 -5.63 -10.24
CA MET A 347 -11.33 -4.92 -9.07
C MET A 347 -10.13 -5.65 -8.46
N GLY A 348 -10.17 -6.97 -8.34
CA GLY A 348 -9.05 -7.77 -7.83
C GLY A 348 -7.82 -7.69 -8.72
N LEU A 349 -7.99 -7.78 -10.04
CA LEU A 349 -6.91 -7.59 -11.02
C LEU A 349 -6.30 -6.18 -10.90
N SER A 350 -7.15 -5.16 -10.80
CA SER A 350 -6.71 -3.78 -10.63
C SER A 350 -5.98 -3.59 -9.31
N TRP A 351 -6.49 -4.12 -8.21
CA TRP A 351 -5.87 -4.03 -6.90
C TRP A 351 -4.49 -4.69 -6.87
N ALA A 352 -4.37 -5.91 -7.42
CA ALA A 352 -3.08 -6.57 -7.59
C ALA A 352 -2.09 -5.71 -8.39
N SER A 353 -2.59 -5.12 -9.48
CA SER A 353 -1.78 -4.27 -10.35
C SER A 353 -1.38 -2.95 -9.68
N MET A 354 -2.29 -2.28 -8.96
CA MET A 354 -2.04 -1.02 -8.23
C MET A 354 -0.99 -1.21 -7.13
N MET A 355 -0.99 -2.36 -6.47
CA MET A 355 -0.03 -2.67 -5.41
C MET A 355 1.35 -3.12 -5.94
N GLY A 356 1.49 -3.43 -7.22
CA GLY A 356 2.73 -3.95 -7.80
C GLY A 356 3.30 -3.14 -8.96
N ASN A 357 2.55 -2.99 -10.05
CA ASN A 357 3.06 -2.43 -11.30
C ASN A 357 3.60 -0.99 -11.20
N PRO A 358 2.99 -0.03 -10.47
CA PRO A 358 3.57 1.29 -10.29
C PRO A 358 4.96 1.26 -9.65
N TYR A 359 5.21 0.35 -8.73
CA TYR A 359 6.52 0.17 -8.11
C TYR A 359 7.55 -0.45 -9.05
N VAL A 360 7.11 -1.32 -9.98
CA VAL A 360 7.98 -1.82 -11.07
C VAL A 360 8.43 -0.67 -11.95
N ILE A 361 7.51 0.21 -12.36
CA ILE A 361 7.80 1.38 -13.20
C ILE A 361 8.73 2.34 -12.44
N LEU A 362 8.40 2.65 -11.18
CA LEU A 362 9.18 3.54 -10.33
C LEU A 362 10.61 3.04 -10.16
N ALA A 363 10.79 1.78 -9.78
CA ALA A 363 12.12 1.18 -9.56
C ALA A 363 13.00 1.19 -10.82
N GLY A 364 12.40 1.24 -12.02
CA GLY A 364 13.09 1.34 -13.28
C GLY A 364 13.59 2.76 -13.63
N CYS A 365 13.14 3.80 -12.91
CA CYS A 365 13.46 5.19 -13.27
C CYS A 365 14.15 6.00 -12.16
N ILE A 366 14.26 5.47 -10.93
CA ILE A 366 14.85 6.17 -9.79
C ILE A 366 16.33 5.79 -9.59
N PRO A 367 17.16 6.70 -9.02
CA PRO A 367 18.54 6.40 -8.64
C PRO A 367 18.60 5.32 -7.54
N LYS A 368 19.55 4.38 -7.66
CA LYS A 368 19.71 3.26 -6.72
C LYS A 368 20.09 3.73 -5.31
N GLU A 369 20.88 4.79 -5.25
CA GLU A 369 21.41 5.40 -4.04
C GLU A 369 20.30 6.07 -3.20
N ARG A 370 19.23 6.53 -3.87
CA ARG A 370 18.10 7.27 -3.28
C ARG A 370 16.77 6.50 -3.38
N THR A 371 16.81 5.17 -3.50
CA THR A 371 15.62 4.33 -3.67
C THR A 371 14.60 4.53 -2.54
N GLY A 372 15.05 4.58 -1.29
CA GLY A 372 14.15 4.72 -0.14
C GLY A 372 13.42 6.06 -0.12
N VAL A 373 14.13 7.19 -0.33
CA VAL A 373 13.48 8.50 -0.34
C VAL A 373 12.46 8.62 -1.48
N TYR A 374 12.78 8.09 -2.68
CA TYR A 374 11.83 8.13 -3.80
C TYR A 374 10.63 7.20 -3.60
N MET A 375 10.79 6.03 -2.98
CA MET A 375 9.67 5.16 -2.61
C MET A 375 8.76 5.87 -1.60
N GLY A 376 9.36 6.55 -0.59
CA GLY A 376 8.61 7.34 0.39
C GLY A 376 7.90 8.55 -0.23
N VAL A 377 8.55 9.29 -1.12
CA VAL A 377 7.92 10.40 -1.86
C VAL A 377 6.79 9.87 -2.76
N PHE A 378 6.97 8.69 -3.36
CA PHE A 378 5.94 8.07 -4.18
C PHE A 378 4.67 7.74 -3.39
N ASN A 379 4.78 7.44 -2.09
CA ASN A 379 3.60 7.25 -1.25
C ASN A 379 2.73 8.52 -1.15
N MET A 380 3.29 9.72 -1.33
CA MET A 380 2.49 10.96 -1.41
C MET A 380 1.50 10.90 -2.58
N PHE A 381 1.82 10.19 -3.67
CA PHE A 381 0.92 10.00 -4.82
C PHE A 381 -0.25 9.06 -4.49
N ILE A 382 -0.22 8.40 -3.34
CA ILE A 382 -1.32 7.62 -2.77
C ILE A 382 -2.13 8.50 -1.82
N VAL A 383 -1.46 9.13 -0.87
CA VAL A 383 -2.11 9.83 0.24
C VAL A 383 -2.74 11.15 -0.19
N ILE A 384 -2.08 11.92 -1.06
CA ILE A 384 -2.62 13.20 -1.53
C ILE A 384 -3.98 13.02 -2.24
N PRO A 385 -4.15 12.07 -3.19
CA PRO A 385 -5.46 11.79 -3.77
C PRO A 385 -6.54 11.42 -2.75
N MET A 386 -6.17 10.68 -1.70
CA MET A 386 -7.08 10.34 -0.59
C MET A 386 -7.59 11.59 0.13
N LEU A 387 -6.67 12.47 0.52
CA LEU A 387 -7.01 13.72 1.19
C LEU A 387 -7.83 14.63 0.27
N LEU A 388 -7.43 14.75 -1.01
CA LEU A 388 -8.17 15.51 -2.01
C LEU A 388 -9.60 15.00 -2.16
N GLN A 389 -9.81 13.69 -2.23
CA GLN A 389 -11.14 13.09 -2.32
C GLN A 389 -12.00 13.47 -1.10
N ASN A 390 -11.46 13.36 0.11
CA ASN A 390 -12.19 13.69 1.33
C ASN A 390 -12.61 15.18 1.38
N VAL A 391 -11.78 16.07 0.86
CA VAL A 391 -12.06 17.52 0.85
C VAL A 391 -12.99 17.91 -0.30
N THR A 392 -12.77 17.35 -1.49
CA THR A 392 -13.47 17.81 -2.70
C THR A 392 -14.81 17.12 -2.93
N MET A 393 -14.94 15.83 -2.54
CA MET A 393 -16.18 15.07 -2.77
C MET A 393 -17.42 15.73 -2.15
N PRO A 394 -17.41 16.24 -0.92
CA PRO A 394 -18.57 16.93 -0.35
C PRO A 394 -19.00 18.17 -1.15
N LEU A 395 -18.09 18.83 -1.84
CA LEU A 395 -18.37 20.07 -2.59
C LEU A 395 -19.26 19.84 -3.81
N TYR A 396 -19.19 18.66 -4.42
CA TYR A 396 -19.92 18.37 -5.66
C TYR A 396 -20.85 17.15 -5.57
N TYR A 397 -20.84 16.43 -4.43
CA TYR A 397 -21.65 15.21 -4.26
C TYR A 397 -23.15 15.48 -4.47
N GLU A 398 -23.69 16.53 -3.83
CA GLU A 398 -25.09 16.90 -4.03
C GLU A 398 -25.35 17.58 -5.37
N SER A 399 -24.49 18.54 -5.76
CA SER A 399 -24.74 19.40 -6.93
C SER A 399 -24.53 18.70 -8.27
N TRP A 400 -23.51 17.84 -8.40
CA TRP A 400 -23.15 17.17 -9.66
C TRP A 400 -23.55 15.71 -9.70
N LEU A 401 -23.51 15.02 -8.55
CA LEU A 401 -23.85 13.60 -8.48
C LEU A 401 -25.28 13.38 -7.98
N GLY A 402 -26.00 14.45 -7.61
CA GLY A 402 -27.39 14.37 -7.15
C GLY A 402 -27.57 13.66 -5.81
N GLY A 403 -26.53 13.62 -4.95
CA GLY A 403 -26.54 12.89 -3.69
C GLY A 403 -26.71 11.37 -3.88
N ASP A 404 -26.41 10.85 -5.08
CA ASP A 404 -26.60 9.43 -5.39
C ASP A 404 -25.29 8.65 -5.36
N PRO A 405 -25.15 7.66 -4.45
CA PRO A 405 -23.97 6.80 -4.39
C PRO A 405 -23.77 5.95 -5.66
N ILE A 406 -24.82 5.71 -6.46
CA ILE A 406 -24.70 5.06 -7.77
C ILE A 406 -23.85 5.92 -8.70
N ASN A 407 -24.09 7.22 -8.75
CA ASN A 407 -23.31 8.14 -9.57
C ASN A 407 -21.88 8.29 -9.03
N ALA A 408 -21.68 8.22 -7.73
CA ALA A 408 -20.34 8.19 -7.14
C ALA A 408 -19.54 6.96 -7.60
N ILE A 409 -20.12 5.76 -7.61
CA ILE A 409 -19.46 4.53 -8.10
C ILE A 409 -19.19 4.62 -9.61
N LYS A 410 -20.09 5.19 -10.40
CA LYS A 410 -19.85 5.43 -11.84
C LYS A 410 -18.71 6.43 -12.05
N LEU A 411 -18.62 7.49 -11.23
CA LEU A 411 -17.49 8.42 -11.25
C LEU A 411 -16.18 7.70 -10.95
N ALA A 412 -16.15 6.82 -9.93
CA ALA A 412 -14.97 6.01 -9.64
C ALA A 412 -14.56 5.14 -10.85
N GLY A 413 -15.53 4.55 -11.54
CA GLY A 413 -15.29 3.81 -12.78
C GLY A 413 -14.67 4.69 -13.89
N ALA A 414 -15.20 5.90 -14.09
CA ALA A 414 -14.66 6.87 -15.05
C ALA A 414 -13.23 7.28 -14.72
N LEU A 415 -12.95 7.54 -13.45
CA LEU A 415 -11.60 7.89 -12.99
C LEU A 415 -10.60 6.75 -13.15
N LEU A 416 -10.99 5.49 -12.96
CA LEU A 416 -10.12 4.35 -13.25
C LEU A 416 -9.80 4.25 -14.75
N ILE A 417 -10.76 4.53 -15.62
CA ILE A 417 -10.52 4.58 -17.09
C ILE A 417 -9.61 5.75 -17.45
N LEU A 418 -9.80 6.93 -16.84
CA LEU A 418 -8.90 8.06 -17.03
C LEU A 418 -7.48 7.75 -16.51
N SER A 419 -7.37 7.04 -15.39
CA SER A 419 -6.11 6.54 -14.89
C SER A 419 -5.44 5.60 -15.90
N ALA A 420 -6.18 4.66 -16.47
CA ALA A 420 -5.69 3.77 -17.51
C ALA A 420 -5.20 4.54 -18.75
N ALA A 421 -5.94 5.54 -19.21
CA ALA A 421 -5.54 6.40 -20.30
C ALA A 421 -4.27 7.21 -19.97
N SER A 422 -4.14 7.66 -18.72
CA SER A 422 -2.97 8.42 -18.27
C SER A 422 -1.67 7.59 -18.31
N VAL A 423 -1.75 6.27 -18.28
CA VAL A 423 -0.59 5.38 -18.42
C VAL A 423 0.16 5.59 -19.74
N PHE A 424 -0.54 5.96 -20.81
CA PHE A 424 0.06 6.18 -22.14
C PHE A 424 0.94 7.43 -22.20
N PHE A 425 0.81 8.35 -21.25
CA PHE A 425 1.72 9.50 -21.12
C PHE A 425 3.06 9.14 -20.48
N ILE A 426 3.17 7.95 -19.87
CA ILE A 426 4.41 7.48 -19.24
C ILE A 426 5.38 7.02 -20.33
N THR A 427 6.54 7.64 -20.42
CA THR A 427 7.56 7.28 -21.40
C THR A 427 8.28 5.98 -21.02
N ASN A 428 8.79 5.26 -22.05
CA ASN A 428 9.55 4.02 -21.84
C ASN A 428 11.04 4.26 -21.53
N LYS A 429 11.44 5.47 -21.17
CA LYS A 429 12.85 5.72 -20.87
C LYS A 429 13.24 4.94 -19.63
N THR A 430 14.11 3.97 -19.84
CA THR A 430 14.80 3.27 -18.75
C THR A 430 15.89 4.18 -18.19
N ARG A 431 16.38 3.87 -17.01
CA ARG A 431 17.49 4.54 -16.37
C ARG A 431 18.75 4.58 -17.28
N ASN A 432 19.04 3.49 -17.98
CA ASN A 432 20.17 3.42 -18.90
C ASN A 432 20.06 4.44 -20.03
N ASP A 433 18.83 4.74 -20.51
CA ASP A 433 18.59 5.78 -21.52
C ASP A 433 18.77 7.19 -20.95
N LEU A 434 18.64 7.38 -19.65
CA LEU A 434 18.84 8.65 -18.97
C LEU A 434 20.34 8.90 -18.72
N GLU A 435 21.07 7.88 -18.27
CA GLU A 435 22.54 7.94 -18.05
C GLU A 435 23.33 8.16 -19.35
N GLN A 436 22.83 7.68 -20.49
CA GLN A 436 23.46 7.90 -21.81
C GLN A 436 23.22 9.31 -22.40
N ASN A 437 22.23 10.04 -21.95
CA ASN A 437 21.87 11.37 -22.46
C ASN A 437 22.30 12.52 -21.53
N GLU A 438 22.99 12.26 -20.43
CA GLU A 438 23.68 13.32 -19.70
C GLU A 438 24.92 13.78 -20.56
N PRO A 439 24.99 15.08 -20.88
CA PRO A 439 26.19 15.58 -21.60
C PRO A 439 27.40 15.29 -20.71
N VAL A 440 28.35 14.57 -21.27
CA VAL A 440 29.68 14.36 -20.66
C VAL A 440 30.19 15.74 -20.28
N GLN A 441 30.22 16.07 -18.99
CA GLN A 441 30.94 17.23 -18.50
C GLN A 441 32.43 16.98 -18.83
N VAL A 442 32.89 17.54 -19.92
CA VAL A 442 34.31 17.59 -20.28
C VAL A 442 34.98 18.32 -19.11
N GLN A 443 35.62 17.57 -18.25
CA GLN A 443 36.55 18.16 -17.28
C GLN A 443 37.58 18.94 -18.08
N GLY A 444 37.49 20.27 -17.96
CA GLY A 444 38.38 21.18 -18.64
C GLY A 444 39.82 20.84 -18.28
N VAL A 445 40.55 20.38 -19.29
CA VAL A 445 42.01 20.31 -19.27
C VAL A 445 42.48 21.76 -19.10
N ALA A 446 43.05 22.07 -17.94
CA ALA A 446 43.70 23.34 -17.72
C ALA A 446 44.83 23.49 -18.76
N PRO A 447 44.95 24.63 -19.46
CA PRO A 447 46.05 24.82 -20.38
C PRO A 447 47.38 24.87 -19.60
N SER A 448 48.28 23.94 -19.95
CA SER A 448 49.65 24.00 -19.50
C SER A 448 50.28 25.31 -19.97
N GLN A 449 50.68 26.13 -19.01
CA GLN A 449 51.53 27.29 -19.28
C GLN A 449 52.91 26.78 -19.72
N CYS A 450 53.30 27.15 -20.95
CA CYS A 450 54.72 27.29 -21.33
C CYS A 450 55.27 28.61 -20.83
#